data_669143cf19fb31cbb98cdb816f79e520
#
_entry.id   669143cf19fb31cbb98cdb816f79e520
#
_cell.length_a   1.000
_cell.length_b   1.000
_cell.length_c   1.000
_cell.angle_alpha   90.00
_cell.angle_beta   90.00
_cell.angle_gamma   90.00
#
_symmetry.space_group_name_H-M   'P 1'
#
loop_
_entity.id
_entity.type
_entity.pdbx_description
1 polymer ?
#
loop_
_entity_poly.entity_id
_entity_poly.type
_entity_poly.pdbx_seq_one_letter_code
_entity_poly.pdbx_strand_id
1 'polypeptide(L)'
;MKKYIFLLIILAATIFTSFTDCKKDEVNNIENEHEIPIDIEKPDVVIKPIQMWIDAHANLSRFSQKSSITSYLKKMKETGFNEVYVDVKPGIGYALYDSDILPPLTKWGDETVERDWDYLAYWIEEAERLDMKVIASLSVLGYGYTKTKEGLVYEDDRWNGKTQKEMPDSSRPDLVVDMRDQTNVDAVMLNPAIPEVQIFILSIIEEIATKYPQLKGICLDYCRWYGGRYGFGNATISAFEAYSGVTVNNNNQIITRIGGIGPLYKHWIEFRSMTITNFITNIRSKVKAINPDLELHLWASADWRSRYIVGQNWASKKYKPTGSSSIYTDSYNKTGFADQIDVFSLGAYTDKIWIKEDPNSVWTVENFVTTYSDFTRGDCDVHGSFASYAYGNDQEKISDAVYLCLKNTDGLMVFDISHVINHNQWDAIGDGINRVYKK
;
A
#
# COMPACT_ATOMS: atom_id res chain seq x y z
N MET A 1 -22.69 3.74 30.15
CA MET A 1 -21.71 3.67 31.25
C MET A 1 -21.68 2.26 31.81
N LYS A 2 -20.68 1.45 31.47
CA LYS A 2 -20.21 0.29 32.22
C LYS A 2 -18.81 -0.02 31.70
N LYS A 3 -17.82 0.20 32.57
CA LYS A 3 -16.40 -0.12 32.36
C LYS A 3 -16.21 -1.63 32.53
N TYR A 4 -15.51 -2.25 31.59
CA TYR A 4 -14.94 -3.59 31.82
C TYR A 4 -13.43 -3.46 32.01
N ILE A 5 -13.01 -3.81 33.23
CA ILE A 5 -11.62 -3.95 33.64
C ILE A 5 -11.20 -5.38 33.28
N PHE A 6 -10.14 -5.55 32.49
CA PHE A 6 -9.45 -6.83 32.33
C PHE A 6 -8.13 -6.83 33.08
N LEU A 7 -8.01 -7.77 33.98
CA LEU A 7 -6.88 -8.02 34.88
C LEU A 7 -5.81 -8.82 34.11
N LEU A 8 -4.58 -8.28 34.02
CA LEU A 8 -3.41 -9.01 33.50
C LEU A 8 -2.62 -9.60 34.66
N ILE A 9 -2.39 -10.91 34.63
CA ILE A 9 -1.51 -11.64 35.54
C ILE A 9 -0.12 -11.67 34.92
N ILE A 10 0.85 -11.08 35.62
CA ILE A 10 2.28 -11.11 35.29
C ILE A 10 2.90 -12.33 35.99
N LEU A 11 3.55 -13.20 35.23
CA LEU A 11 4.41 -14.27 35.79
C LEU A 11 5.88 -13.91 35.51
N ALA A 12 6.62 -13.60 36.55
CA ALA A 12 8.04 -13.35 36.51
C ALA A 12 8.80 -14.67 36.72
N ALA A 13 9.72 -14.97 35.83
CA ALA A 13 10.71 -16.04 36.04
C ALA A 13 12.11 -15.44 36.12
N THR A 14 12.70 -15.52 37.29
CA THR A 14 14.09 -15.20 37.60
C THR A 14 15.00 -16.33 37.19
N ILE A 15 16.08 -16.06 36.46
CA ILE A 15 17.19 -16.99 36.25
C ILE A 15 18.49 -16.33 36.71
N PHE A 16 19.17 -17.08 37.57
CA PHE A 16 20.44 -16.76 38.24
C PHE A 16 21.63 -16.77 37.27
N THR A 17 22.50 -15.78 37.45
CA THR A 17 23.83 -15.73 36.85
C THR A 17 24.85 -16.37 37.76
N SER A 18 25.67 -17.27 37.24
CA SER A 18 26.91 -17.71 37.90
C SER A 18 28.12 -17.15 37.15
N PHE A 19 28.91 -16.38 37.88
CA PHE A 19 30.26 -15.96 37.50
C PHE A 19 31.25 -17.07 37.72
N THR A 20 32.15 -17.28 36.76
CA THR A 20 33.43 -17.98 37.02
C THR A 20 34.58 -17.11 36.54
N ASP A 21 35.44 -16.86 37.53
CA ASP A 21 36.72 -16.19 37.46
C ASP A 21 37.71 -17.01 36.62
N CYS A 22 38.56 -16.37 35.81
CA CYS A 22 39.78 -16.98 35.33
C CYS A 22 40.94 -15.98 35.25
N LYS A 23 42.03 -16.42 35.80
CA LYS A 23 43.26 -15.75 36.20
C LYS A 23 44.07 -15.12 35.06
N LYS A 24 44.78 -14.06 35.42
CA LYS A 24 45.91 -13.45 34.71
C LYS A 24 47.08 -14.44 34.64
N ASP A 25 47.71 -14.52 33.48
CA ASP A 25 49.12 -14.95 33.33
C ASP A 25 49.86 -14.04 32.36
N GLU A 26 51.17 -14.01 32.57
CA GLU A 26 52.11 -12.96 32.30
C GLU A 26 52.56 -12.79 30.83
N VAL A 27 53.05 -11.58 30.60
CA VAL A 27 53.77 -10.99 29.47
C VAL A 27 54.96 -11.81 28.98
N ASN A 28 55.07 -11.96 27.67
CA ASN A 28 56.38 -12.05 27.01
C ASN A 28 56.39 -11.26 25.68
N ASN A 29 57.33 -10.31 25.63
CA ASN A 29 57.68 -9.51 24.46
C ASN A 29 58.15 -10.39 23.30
N ILE A 30 57.63 -10.16 22.11
CA ILE A 30 58.29 -10.45 20.82
C ILE A 30 58.12 -9.23 19.92
N GLU A 31 59.27 -8.82 19.37
CA GLU A 31 59.49 -7.63 18.56
C GLU A 31 58.89 -7.75 17.15
N ASN A 32 58.38 -6.61 16.67
CA ASN A 32 58.33 -6.14 15.28
C ASN A 32 58.10 -7.15 14.16
N GLU A 33 56.85 -7.32 13.77
CA GLU A 33 56.48 -7.60 12.38
C GLU A 33 55.80 -6.39 11.78
N HIS A 34 56.23 -6.00 10.57
CA HIS A 34 55.62 -4.93 9.77
C HIS A 34 54.12 -5.15 9.63
N GLU A 35 53.32 -4.30 10.26
CA GLU A 35 51.88 -4.17 9.92
C GLU A 35 51.77 -3.70 8.47
N ILE A 36 51.40 -4.61 7.58
CA ILE A 36 50.82 -4.25 6.29
C ILE A 36 49.49 -3.58 6.60
N PRO A 37 49.27 -2.33 6.18
CA PRO A 37 47.95 -1.71 6.35
C PRO A 37 46.93 -2.55 5.56
N ILE A 38 46.09 -3.31 6.24
CA ILE A 38 44.92 -3.88 5.61
C ILE A 38 44.00 -2.69 5.37
N ASP A 39 43.98 -2.22 4.14
CA ASP A 39 42.97 -1.28 3.65
C ASP A 39 41.65 -2.03 3.67
N ILE A 40 40.94 -1.94 4.80
CA ILE A 40 39.59 -2.47 4.92
C ILE A 40 38.78 -1.49 4.08
N GLU A 41 38.55 -1.82 2.80
CA GLU A 41 37.51 -1.16 1.99
C GLU A 41 36.23 -1.13 2.83
N LYS A 42 35.82 0.08 3.22
CA LYS A 42 34.54 0.24 3.91
C LYS A 42 33.49 -0.28 2.93
N PRO A 43 32.62 -1.23 3.36
CA PRO A 43 31.59 -1.74 2.47
C PRO A 43 30.81 -0.55 1.93
N ASP A 44 30.65 -0.49 0.60
CA ASP A 44 29.81 0.50 -0.06
C ASP A 44 28.45 0.50 0.61
N VAL A 45 28.03 1.67 1.11
CA VAL A 45 26.73 1.80 1.77
C VAL A 45 25.65 1.67 0.70
N VAL A 46 25.00 0.52 0.66
CA VAL A 46 23.87 0.30 -0.25
C VAL A 46 22.71 1.21 0.19
N ILE A 47 22.39 2.17 -0.66
CA ILE A 47 21.25 3.08 -0.44
C ILE A 47 19.97 2.33 -0.84
N LYS A 48 19.07 2.18 0.11
CA LYS A 48 17.75 1.59 -0.09
C LYS A 48 16.88 2.46 -1.03
N PRO A 49 15.80 1.92 -1.61
CA PRO A 49 14.77 2.71 -2.28
C PRO A 49 14.18 3.78 -1.35
N ILE A 50 14.20 5.03 -1.80
CA ILE A 50 13.63 6.20 -1.11
C ILE A 50 12.70 6.89 -2.10
N GLN A 51 11.40 6.75 -1.86
CA GLN A 51 10.35 6.99 -2.84
C GLN A 51 9.46 8.17 -2.43
N MET A 52 9.13 9.04 -3.40
CA MET A 52 8.12 10.09 -3.27
C MET A 52 6.88 9.69 -4.05
N TRP A 53 5.68 9.84 -3.46
CA TRP A 53 4.42 9.65 -4.17
C TRP A 53 3.93 10.97 -4.79
N ILE A 54 3.51 10.90 -6.04
CA ILE A 54 2.88 11.99 -6.78
C ILE A 54 1.39 11.65 -6.95
N ASP A 55 0.57 12.09 -5.99
CA ASP A 55 -0.89 11.95 -6.07
C ASP A 55 -1.44 12.81 -7.20
N ALA A 56 -2.18 12.20 -8.13
CA ALA A 56 -2.67 12.87 -9.33
C ALA A 56 -3.69 13.96 -9.02
N HIS A 57 -4.59 13.72 -8.05
CA HIS A 57 -5.66 14.67 -7.73
C HIS A 57 -5.11 15.94 -7.08
N ALA A 58 -4.23 15.77 -6.10
CA ALA A 58 -3.63 16.90 -5.38
C ALA A 58 -2.61 17.71 -6.22
N ASN A 59 -2.14 17.14 -7.33
CA ASN A 59 -1.05 17.71 -8.12
C ASN A 59 -1.37 17.90 -9.61
N LEU A 60 -2.63 17.78 -10.03
CA LEU A 60 -3.02 17.82 -11.44
C LEU A 60 -2.54 19.09 -12.16
N SER A 61 -2.85 20.26 -11.61
CA SER A 61 -2.36 21.54 -12.14
C SER A 61 -0.85 21.72 -11.97
N ARG A 62 -0.28 21.29 -10.81
CA ARG A 62 1.16 21.46 -10.52
C ARG A 62 2.03 20.80 -11.58
N PHE A 63 1.68 19.59 -12.00
CA PHE A 63 2.46 18.85 -13.00
C PHE A 63 1.84 18.88 -14.41
N SER A 64 1.09 19.94 -14.72
CA SER A 64 0.62 20.22 -16.07
C SER A 64 1.74 20.69 -17.01
N GLN A 65 2.86 21.16 -16.46
CA GLN A 65 4.00 21.69 -17.21
C GLN A 65 5.26 20.84 -17.04
N LYS A 66 5.96 20.57 -18.13
CA LYS A 66 7.23 19.83 -18.15
C LYS A 66 8.27 20.43 -17.20
N SER A 67 8.42 21.77 -17.19
CA SER A 67 9.36 22.46 -16.32
C SER A 67 9.12 22.23 -14.83
N SER A 68 7.87 22.06 -14.42
CA SER A 68 7.52 21.75 -13.04
C SER A 68 8.00 20.35 -12.66
N ILE A 69 7.78 19.36 -13.53
CA ILE A 69 8.26 17.97 -13.33
C ILE A 69 9.79 17.96 -13.16
N THR A 70 10.51 18.56 -14.11
CA THR A 70 11.99 18.65 -14.08
C THR A 70 12.49 19.29 -12.78
N SER A 71 11.88 20.41 -12.36
CA SER A 71 12.30 21.14 -11.15
C SER A 71 12.09 20.31 -9.88
N TYR A 72 10.95 19.64 -9.75
CA TYR A 72 10.66 18.85 -8.55
C TYR A 72 11.42 17.52 -8.52
N LEU A 73 11.68 16.86 -9.66
CA LEU A 73 12.58 15.72 -9.72
C LEU A 73 13.98 16.07 -9.23
N LYS A 74 14.51 17.23 -9.67
CA LYS A 74 15.80 17.74 -9.18
C LYS A 74 15.77 17.98 -7.66
N LYS A 75 14.71 18.62 -7.14
CA LYS A 75 14.56 18.86 -5.69
C LYS A 75 14.47 17.56 -4.92
N MET A 76 13.74 16.55 -5.42
CA MET A 76 13.67 15.22 -4.83
C MET A 76 15.06 14.56 -4.78
N LYS A 77 15.81 14.57 -5.91
CA LYS A 77 17.17 14.00 -5.97
C LYS A 77 18.11 14.68 -4.96
N GLU A 78 18.07 16.03 -4.89
CA GLU A 78 18.86 16.83 -3.94
C GLU A 78 18.53 16.50 -2.47
N THR A 79 17.27 16.13 -2.18
CA THR A 79 16.82 15.72 -0.85
C THR A 79 17.27 14.28 -0.49
N GLY A 80 17.55 13.44 -1.50
CA GLY A 80 18.01 12.07 -1.31
C GLY A 80 17.04 11.01 -1.82
N PHE A 81 15.95 11.38 -2.51
CA PHE A 81 15.08 10.44 -3.19
C PHE A 81 15.77 9.85 -4.42
N ASN A 82 15.54 8.55 -4.67
CA ASN A 82 16.07 7.85 -5.83
C ASN A 82 14.99 7.17 -6.68
N GLU A 83 13.73 7.19 -6.22
CA GLU A 83 12.58 6.66 -6.94
C GLU A 83 11.36 7.56 -6.76
N VAL A 84 10.40 7.46 -7.70
CA VAL A 84 9.14 8.21 -7.63
C VAL A 84 7.96 7.33 -8.06
N TYR A 85 6.88 7.34 -7.26
CA TYR A 85 5.58 6.81 -7.66
C TYR A 85 4.81 7.91 -8.38
N VAL A 86 4.38 7.66 -9.61
CA VAL A 86 3.59 8.58 -10.41
C VAL A 86 2.22 7.98 -10.64
N ASP A 87 1.17 8.63 -10.15
CA ASP A 87 -0.19 8.23 -10.46
C ASP A 87 -0.48 8.45 -11.94
N VAL A 88 -0.72 7.37 -12.66
CA VAL A 88 -0.99 7.38 -14.10
C VAL A 88 -2.43 7.04 -14.44
N LYS A 89 -3.14 6.39 -13.50
CA LYS A 89 -4.57 6.10 -13.60
C LYS A 89 -5.21 6.30 -12.23
N PRO A 90 -5.65 7.54 -11.91
CA PRO A 90 -6.30 7.85 -10.64
C PRO A 90 -7.71 7.29 -10.52
N GLY A 91 -8.35 7.47 -9.37
CA GLY A 91 -9.64 6.89 -9.01
C GLY A 91 -10.85 7.25 -9.89
N ILE A 92 -10.71 8.23 -10.76
CA ILE A 92 -11.74 8.65 -11.74
C ILE A 92 -11.76 7.75 -12.99
N GLY A 93 -10.70 6.97 -13.23
CA GLY A 93 -10.65 5.98 -14.30
C GLY A 93 -10.14 6.49 -15.66
N TYR A 94 -9.57 7.71 -15.71
CA TYR A 94 -8.92 8.28 -16.89
C TYR A 94 -7.41 8.12 -16.82
N ALA A 95 -6.73 8.19 -17.98
CA ALA A 95 -5.29 8.04 -18.10
C ALA A 95 -4.54 9.37 -18.05
N LEU A 96 -3.39 9.38 -17.36
CA LEU A 96 -2.36 10.40 -17.44
C LEU A 96 -1.16 9.96 -18.29
N TYR A 97 -1.30 8.88 -19.04
CA TYR A 97 -0.33 8.36 -20.00
C TYR A 97 -0.99 8.21 -21.38
N ASP A 98 -0.23 7.98 -22.42
CA ASP A 98 -0.78 7.74 -23.76
C ASP A 98 -1.43 6.35 -23.85
N SER A 99 -2.73 6.29 -23.57
CA SER A 99 -3.53 5.07 -23.53
C SER A 99 -4.39 4.90 -24.77
N ASP A 100 -4.40 3.66 -25.32
CA ASP A 100 -5.34 3.24 -26.36
C ASP A 100 -6.67 2.72 -25.77
N ILE A 101 -6.72 2.52 -24.42
CA ILE A 101 -7.83 1.85 -23.72
C ILE A 101 -8.68 2.86 -22.93
N LEU A 102 -8.03 3.81 -22.26
CA LEU A 102 -8.66 4.77 -21.38
C LEU A 102 -8.70 6.16 -22.01
N PRO A 103 -9.78 6.95 -21.75
CA PRO A 103 -9.77 8.35 -22.15
C PRO A 103 -8.71 9.12 -21.38
N PRO A 104 -8.12 10.17 -21.99
CA PRO A 104 -7.13 11.01 -21.32
C PRO A 104 -7.77 11.84 -20.20
N LEU A 105 -7.05 12.02 -19.09
CA LEU A 105 -7.45 12.92 -18.02
C LEU A 105 -7.12 14.37 -18.42
N THR A 106 -8.12 15.08 -18.89
CA THR A 106 -8.03 16.49 -19.27
C THR A 106 -8.77 17.42 -18.31
N LYS A 107 -9.66 16.85 -17.46
CA LYS A 107 -10.45 17.61 -16.48
C LYS A 107 -10.76 16.75 -15.26
N TRP A 108 -10.71 17.36 -14.07
CA TRP A 108 -11.22 16.78 -12.83
C TRP A 108 -11.78 17.87 -11.92
N GLY A 109 -13.09 17.85 -11.67
CA GLY A 109 -13.76 18.94 -10.97
C GLY A 109 -13.63 20.26 -11.74
N ASP A 110 -13.10 21.28 -11.09
CA ASP A 110 -12.89 22.60 -11.68
C ASP A 110 -11.53 22.75 -12.38
N GLU A 111 -10.62 21.77 -12.22
CA GLU A 111 -9.29 21.80 -12.84
C GLU A 111 -9.34 21.23 -14.26
N THR A 112 -8.77 21.99 -15.21
CA THR A 112 -8.60 21.56 -16.60
C THR A 112 -7.10 21.59 -16.96
N VAL A 113 -6.66 20.54 -17.64
CA VAL A 113 -5.26 20.39 -18.06
C VAL A 113 -5.22 19.97 -19.52
N GLU A 114 -4.50 20.75 -20.34
CA GLU A 114 -4.19 20.42 -21.73
C GLU A 114 -2.73 19.97 -21.83
N ARG A 115 -2.51 18.79 -22.43
CA ARG A 115 -1.17 18.25 -22.72
C ARG A 115 -1.14 17.73 -24.16
N ASP A 116 -0.10 18.10 -24.86
CA ASP A 116 0.23 17.59 -26.21
C ASP A 116 1.44 16.64 -26.18
N TRP A 117 1.73 16.10 -24.97
CA TRP A 117 2.86 15.21 -24.70
C TRP A 117 2.45 14.12 -23.71
N ASP A 118 3.15 12.98 -23.80
CA ASP A 118 2.95 11.85 -22.91
C ASP A 118 3.52 12.12 -21.52
N TYR A 119 2.63 12.21 -20.54
CA TYR A 119 2.96 12.53 -19.15
C TYR A 119 3.88 11.49 -18.51
N LEU A 120 3.60 10.19 -18.66
CA LEU A 120 4.42 9.15 -18.05
C LEU A 120 5.77 9.02 -18.74
N ALA A 121 5.81 9.09 -20.09
CA ALA A 121 7.07 9.08 -20.82
C ALA A 121 8.00 10.23 -20.38
N TYR A 122 7.46 11.42 -20.15
CA TYR A 122 8.25 12.55 -19.71
C TYR A 122 8.80 12.38 -18.27
N TRP A 123 7.99 11.83 -17.34
CA TRP A 123 8.49 11.48 -16.00
C TRP A 123 9.65 10.50 -16.07
N ILE A 124 9.54 9.45 -16.91
CA ILE A 124 10.59 8.44 -17.10
C ILE A 124 11.86 9.09 -17.66
N GLU A 125 11.75 9.86 -18.73
CA GLU A 125 12.89 10.53 -19.39
C GLU A 125 13.65 11.45 -18.41
N GLU A 126 12.93 12.29 -17.67
CA GLU A 126 13.57 13.24 -16.74
C GLU A 126 14.13 12.55 -15.49
N ALA A 127 13.48 11.49 -15.00
CA ALA A 127 13.98 10.71 -13.88
C ALA A 127 15.28 9.98 -14.25
N GLU A 128 15.36 9.38 -15.44
CA GLU A 128 16.58 8.72 -15.94
C GLU A 128 17.77 9.67 -16.03
N ARG A 129 17.57 10.93 -16.45
CA ARG A 129 18.62 11.96 -16.48
C ARG A 129 19.20 12.27 -15.11
N LEU A 130 18.46 12.01 -14.05
CA LEU A 130 18.85 12.22 -12.66
C LEU A 130 19.24 10.92 -11.94
N ASP A 131 19.37 9.82 -12.66
CA ASP A 131 19.58 8.49 -12.08
C ASP A 131 18.52 8.20 -10.99
N MET A 132 17.26 8.40 -11.34
CA MET A 132 16.08 8.05 -10.56
C MET A 132 15.22 7.05 -11.32
N LYS A 133 14.39 6.29 -10.61
CA LYS A 133 13.49 5.31 -11.21
C LYS A 133 12.03 5.74 -11.03
N VAL A 134 11.18 5.33 -11.98
CA VAL A 134 9.74 5.61 -11.95
C VAL A 134 8.94 4.33 -11.74
N ILE A 135 7.99 4.38 -10.82
CA ILE A 135 6.96 3.37 -10.60
C ILE A 135 5.62 3.98 -11.02
N ALA A 136 4.91 3.34 -11.96
CA ALA A 136 3.58 3.76 -12.37
C ALA A 136 2.54 3.30 -11.34
N SER A 137 1.81 4.22 -10.71
CA SER A 137 0.75 3.89 -9.75
C SER A 137 -0.63 3.94 -10.40
N LEU A 138 -1.46 2.95 -10.05
CA LEU A 138 -2.84 2.85 -10.53
C LEU A 138 -3.81 2.67 -9.37
N SER A 139 -4.87 3.48 -9.33
CA SER A 139 -6.07 3.16 -8.54
C SER A 139 -6.83 2.02 -9.25
N VAL A 140 -6.49 0.77 -8.90
CA VAL A 140 -6.86 -0.45 -9.65
C VAL A 140 -8.37 -0.57 -9.87
N LEU A 141 -9.16 -0.44 -8.82
CA LEU A 141 -10.62 -0.60 -8.87
C LEU A 141 -11.41 0.72 -8.88
N GLY A 142 -10.79 1.88 -8.70
CA GLY A 142 -11.43 3.20 -8.73
C GLY A 142 -11.71 3.68 -10.15
N TYR A 143 -12.98 4.03 -10.45
CA TYR A 143 -13.41 4.46 -11.78
C TYR A 143 -14.46 5.57 -11.78
N GLY A 144 -14.65 6.23 -10.66
CA GLY A 144 -15.56 7.36 -10.56
C GLY A 144 -15.45 8.12 -9.24
N TYR A 145 -15.98 9.34 -9.24
CA TYR A 145 -16.00 10.24 -8.10
C TYR A 145 -17.43 10.67 -7.81
N THR A 146 -17.95 10.33 -6.64
CA THR A 146 -19.40 10.46 -6.35
C THR A 146 -19.86 11.89 -6.17
N LYS A 147 -19.00 12.78 -5.66
CA LYS A 147 -19.39 14.18 -5.37
C LYS A 147 -19.75 14.97 -6.61
N THR A 148 -19.00 14.78 -7.68
CA THR A 148 -19.22 15.48 -8.96
C THR A 148 -19.90 14.60 -10.02
N LYS A 149 -20.11 13.31 -9.74
CA LYS A 149 -20.62 12.32 -10.70
C LYS A 149 -19.74 12.22 -11.95
N GLU A 150 -18.43 12.37 -11.79
CA GLU A 150 -17.44 12.28 -12.84
C GLU A 150 -16.78 10.90 -12.86
N GLY A 151 -16.25 10.53 -14.02
CA GLY A 151 -15.45 9.34 -14.24
C GLY A 151 -16.12 8.27 -15.08
N LEU A 152 -15.31 7.32 -15.50
CA LEU A 152 -15.65 6.34 -16.51
C LEU A 152 -16.95 5.57 -16.23
N VAL A 153 -17.26 5.28 -14.97
CA VAL A 153 -18.50 4.55 -14.60
C VAL A 153 -19.78 5.35 -14.77
N TYR A 154 -19.70 6.66 -14.95
CA TYR A 154 -20.86 7.54 -15.20
C TYR A 154 -21.04 7.85 -16.69
N GLU A 155 -20.03 7.64 -17.51
CA GLU A 155 -20.02 8.04 -18.92
C GLU A 155 -20.14 6.85 -19.87
N ASP A 156 -19.90 5.62 -19.39
CA ASP A 156 -19.88 4.42 -20.21
C ASP A 156 -20.82 3.35 -19.63
N ASP A 157 -21.92 3.10 -20.34
CA ASP A 157 -22.99 2.16 -19.95
C ASP A 157 -22.51 0.71 -19.78
N ARG A 158 -21.35 0.33 -20.35
CA ARG A 158 -20.78 -1.01 -20.13
C ARG A 158 -20.49 -1.31 -18.67
N TRP A 159 -20.38 -0.29 -17.82
CA TRP A 159 -20.15 -0.41 -16.38
C TRP A 159 -21.41 -0.52 -15.53
N ASN A 160 -22.59 -0.43 -16.16
CA ASN A 160 -23.85 -0.63 -15.47
C ASN A 160 -23.90 -2.02 -14.83
N GLY A 161 -24.16 -2.05 -13.50
CA GLY A 161 -24.20 -3.26 -12.71
C GLY A 161 -22.83 -3.88 -12.35
N LYS A 162 -21.71 -3.29 -12.78
CA LYS A 162 -20.35 -3.81 -12.53
C LYS A 162 -19.59 -3.08 -11.42
N THR A 163 -20.19 -2.10 -10.77
CA THR A 163 -19.70 -1.43 -9.58
C THR A 163 -19.98 -2.23 -8.31
N GLN A 164 -19.25 -1.96 -7.24
CA GLN A 164 -19.56 -2.55 -5.95
C GLN A 164 -20.91 -2.04 -5.43
N LYS A 165 -21.62 -2.89 -4.70
CA LYS A 165 -22.90 -2.54 -4.06
C LYS A 165 -22.78 -2.66 -2.56
N GLU A 166 -23.32 -1.67 -1.85
CA GLU A 166 -23.37 -1.66 -0.40
C GLU A 166 -24.70 -2.24 0.11
N MET A 167 -24.64 -2.94 1.24
CA MET A 167 -25.78 -3.18 2.11
C MET A 167 -25.76 -2.13 3.24
N PRO A 168 -26.41 -0.95 3.08
CA PRO A 168 -26.23 0.18 3.99
C PRO A 168 -26.85 -0.07 5.36
N ASP A 169 -27.88 -0.93 5.43
CA ASP A 169 -28.66 -1.21 6.63
C ASP A 169 -28.85 -2.73 6.79
N SER A 170 -28.19 -3.30 7.79
CA SER A 170 -28.28 -4.75 8.08
C SER A 170 -29.68 -5.19 8.54
N SER A 171 -30.53 -4.27 9.02
CA SER A 171 -31.94 -4.58 9.35
C SER A 171 -32.80 -4.81 8.08
N ARG A 172 -32.31 -4.35 6.93
CA ARG A 172 -32.92 -4.51 5.60
C ARG A 172 -31.92 -5.19 4.65
N PRO A 173 -31.67 -6.50 4.81
CA PRO A 173 -30.61 -7.21 4.11
C PRO A 173 -30.79 -7.30 2.58
N ASP A 174 -32.00 -7.10 2.09
CA ASP A 174 -32.34 -7.09 0.66
C ASP A 174 -32.10 -5.71 0.01
N LEU A 175 -31.90 -4.67 0.84
CA LEU A 175 -31.55 -3.36 0.34
C LEU A 175 -30.06 -3.30 0.01
N VAL A 176 -29.77 -3.27 -1.27
CA VAL A 176 -28.41 -3.03 -1.77
C VAL A 176 -28.39 -1.80 -2.68
N VAL A 177 -27.39 -0.94 -2.48
CA VAL A 177 -27.26 0.34 -3.18
C VAL A 177 -25.97 0.33 -3.98
N ASP A 178 -26.06 0.71 -5.26
CA ASP A 178 -24.89 0.87 -6.12
C ASP A 178 -24.04 2.06 -5.64
N MET A 179 -22.72 1.92 -5.67
CA MET A 179 -21.82 3.01 -5.26
C MET A 179 -22.03 4.29 -6.06
N ARG A 180 -22.44 4.19 -7.33
CA ARG A 180 -22.73 5.36 -8.17
C ARG A 180 -23.88 6.21 -7.66
N ASP A 181 -24.80 5.61 -6.90
CA ASP A 181 -25.98 6.28 -6.36
C ASP A 181 -25.75 6.88 -4.97
N GLN A 182 -24.58 6.64 -4.38
CA GLN A 182 -24.20 7.14 -3.06
C GLN A 182 -23.68 8.59 -3.14
N THR A 183 -23.73 9.27 -1.99
CA THR A 183 -23.21 10.65 -1.84
C THR A 183 -22.20 10.78 -0.70
N ASN A 184 -22.04 9.73 0.09
CA ASN A 184 -21.21 9.68 1.29
C ASN A 184 -19.88 8.94 1.10
N VAL A 185 -19.55 8.60 -0.14
CA VAL A 185 -18.27 7.97 -0.52
C VAL A 185 -17.56 8.86 -1.54
N ASP A 186 -16.22 8.84 -1.51
CA ASP A 186 -15.43 9.67 -2.42
C ASP A 186 -15.15 8.99 -3.76
N ALA A 187 -15.12 7.65 -3.79
CA ALA A 187 -14.78 6.89 -4.98
C ALA A 187 -15.88 5.89 -5.35
N VAL A 188 -16.06 5.63 -6.64
CA VAL A 188 -16.84 4.50 -7.15
C VAL A 188 -15.87 3.43 -7.61
N MET A 189 -15.99 2.24 -7.02
CA MET A 189 -15.10 1.12 -7.32
C MET A 189 -15.83 0.04 -8.11
N LEU A 190 -15.17 -0.48 -9.15
CA LEU A 190 -15.60 -1.67 -9.87
C LEU A 190 -15.56 -2.90 -8.96
N ASN A 191 -16.37 -3.89 -9.28
CA ASN A 191 -16.53 -5.11 -8.49
C ASN A 191 -15.48 -6.16 -8.90
N PRO A 192 -14.51 -6.51 -8.03
CA PRO A 192 -13.46 -7.47 -8.34
C PRO A 192 -13.94 -8.92 -8.52
N ALA A 193 -15.17 -9.25 -8.12
CA ALA A 193 -15.73 -10.58 -8.34
C ALA A 193 -16.29 -10.79 -9.77
N ILE A 194 -16.31 -9.76 -10.59
CA ILE A 194 -16.80 -9.82 -11.97
C ILE A 194 -15.62 -10.07 -12.92
N PRO A 195 -15.57 -11.20 -13.66
CA PRO A 195 -14.46 -11.55 -14.53
C PRO A 195 -14.14 -10.49 -15.60
N GLU A 196 -15.16 -9.88 -16.20
CA GLU A 196 -14.99 -8.81 -17.20
C GLU A 196 -14.27 -7.57 -16.63
N VAL A 197 -14.50 -7.25 -15.34
CA VAL A 197 -13.78 -6.18 -14.65
C VAL A 197 -12.30 -6.52 -14.52
N GLN A 198 -11.99 -7.76 -14.12
CA GLN A 198 -10.58 -8.19 -14.01
C GLN A 198 -9.88 -8.19 -15.38
N ILE A 199 -10.53 -8.69 -16.42
CA ILE A 199 -9.99 -8.71 -17.79
C ILE A 199 -9.69 -7.28 -18.27
N PHE A 200 -10.60 -6.35 -18.07
CA PHE A 200 -10.40 -4.95 -18.44
C PHE A 200 -9.21 -4.32 -17.72
N ILE A 201 -9.09 -4.51 -16.40
CA ILE A 201 -7.98 -3.97 -15.64
C ILE A 201 -6.65 -4.61 -16.05
N LEU A 202 -6.65 -5.93 -16.34
CA LEU A 202 -5.47 -6.62 -16.85
C LEU A 202 -5.02 -6.03 -18.19
N SER A 203 -5.93 -5.64 -19.08
CA SER A 203 -5.54 -5.01 -20.37
C SER A 203 -4.86 -3.66 -20.19
N ILE A 204 -5.28 -2.87 -19.20
CA ILE A 204 -4.65 -1.57 -18.84
C ILE A 204 -3.22 -1.80 -18.32
N ILE A 205 -3.05 -2.77 -17.42
CA ILE A 205 -1.73 -3.10 -16.86
C ILE A 205 -0.80 -3.64 -17.93
N GLU A 206 -1.31 -4.49 -18.83
CA GLU A 206 -0.60 -5.00 -20.00
C GLU A 206 -0.16 -3.87 -20.94
N GLU A 207 -1.03 -2.90 -21.20
CA GLU A 207 -0.72 -1.73 -22.01
C GLU A 207 0.44 -0.94 -21.41
N ILE A 208 0.38 -0.61 -20.11
CA ILE A 208 1.44 0.14 -19.41
C ILE A 208 2.75 -0.64 -19.44
N ALA A 209 2.74 -1.92 -19.09
CA ALA A 209 3.94 -2.76 -19.07
C ALA A 209 4.60 -2.88 -20.46
N THR A 210 3.80 -2.84 -21.52
CA THR A 210 4.28 -2.96 -22.90
C THR A 210 4.78 -1.63 -23.45
N LYS A 211 4.05 -0.54 -23.21
CA LYS A 211 4.39 0.80 -23.75
C LYS A 211 5.58 1.44 -23.02
N TYR A 212 5.79 1.12 -21.73
CA TYR A 212 6.81 1.75 -20.91
C TYR A 212 7.76 0.72 -20.26
N PRO A 213 8.58 0.03 -21.05
CA PRO A 213 9.49 -1.01 -20.55
C PRO A 213 10.61 -0.51 -19.64
N GLN A 214 10.83 0.82 -19.58
CA GLN A 214 11.82 1.47 -18.71
C GLN A 214 11.32 1.66 -17.27
N LEU A 215 10.04 1.43 -17.00
CA LEU A 215 9.51 1.51 -15.64
C LEU A 215 10.26 0.54 -14.71
N LYS A 216 10.52 1.01 -13.50
CA LYS A 216 11.02 0.16 -12.41
C LYS A 216 9.92 -0.82 -11.96
N GLY A 217 8.69 -0.35 -11.88
CA GLY A 217 7.56 -1.14 -11.40
C GLY A 217 6.19 -0.56 -11.72
N ILE A 218 5.17 -1.34 -11.39
CA ILE A 218 3.76 -0.94 -11.39
C ILE A 218 3.22 -1.10 -9.97
N CYS A 219 2.60 -0.04 -9.41
CA CYS A 219 2.02 -0.06 -8.07
C CYS A 219 0.50 -0.22 -8.13
N LEU A 220 0.00 -1.18 -7.38
CA LEU A 220 -1.42 -1.43 -7.19
C LEU A 220 -1.92 -0.65 -5.96
N ASP A 221 -2.60 0.47 -6.19
CA ASP A 221 -3.39 1.16 -5.18
C ASP A 221 -4.87 0.81 -5.35
N TYR A 222 -5.67 0.93 -4.28
CA TYR A 222 -7.10 0.56 -4.28
C TYR A 222 -7.40 -0.84 -4.87
N CYS A 223 -6.46 -1.77 -4.83
CA CYS A 223 -6.69 -3.18 -5.18
C CYS A 223 -7.37 -3.90 -4.01
N ARG A 224 -8.65 -3.57 -3.75
CA ARG A 224 -9.41 -4.02 -2.57
C ARG A 224 -10.91 -3.80 -2.72
N TRP A 225 -11.66 -4.44 -1.87
CA TRP A 225 -13.05 -4.02 -1.63
C TRP A 225 -13.08 -2.66 -0.93
N TYR A 226 -14.16 -1.90 -1.14
CA TYR A 226 -14.26 -0.56 -0.53
C TYR A 226 -14.40 -0.65 1.00
N GLY A 227 -15.24 -1.56 1.49
CA GLY A 227 -15.46 -1.75 2.91
C GLY A 227 -16.21 -3.04 3.25
N GLY A 228 -16.46 -3.29 4.54
CA GLY A 228 -17.07 -4.51 5.02
C GLY A 228 -18.52 -4.73 4.57
N ARG A 229 -19.23 -3.65 4.25
CA ARG A 229 -20.62 -3.67 3.77
C ARG A 229 -20.75 -3.67 2.25
N TYR A 230 -19.62 -3.73 1.52
CA TYR A 230 -19.59 -3.74 0.06
C TYR A 230 -19.40 -5.14 -0.51
N GLY A 231 -19.92 -5.34 -1.72
CA GLY A 231 -19.89 -6.64 -2.40
C GLY A 231 -21.20 -7.44 -2.26
N PHE A 232 -22.29 -6.84 -1.78
CA PHE A 232 -23.57 -7.53 -1.59
C PHE A 232 -24.46 -7.54 -2.86
N GLY A 233 -23.90 -7.27 -4.04
CA GLY A 233 -24.59 -7.44 -5.30
C GLY A 233 -24.69 -8.91 -5.74
N ASN A 234 -25.70 -9.25 -6.56
CA ASN A 234 -25.98 -10.62 -7.00
C ASN A 234 -24.75 -11.31 -7.61
N ALA A 235 -23.97 -10.61 -8.45
CA ALA A 235 -22.75 -11.17 -9.06
C ALA A 235 -21.74 -11.65 -8.01
N THR A 236 -21.55 -10.88 -6.93
CA THR A 236 -20.63 -11.28 -5.85
C THR A 236 -21.20 -12.41 -5.01
N ILE A 237 -22.51 -12.37 -4.70
CA ILE A 237 -23.16 -13.46 -3.94
C ILE A 237 -23.05 -14.77 -4.72
N SER A 238 -23.37 -14.77 -6.02
CA SER A 238 -23.23 -15.98 -6.86
C SER A 238 -21.78 -16.49 -6.94
N ALA A 239 -20.80 -15.59 -7.01
CA ALA A 239 -19.40 -15.98 -6.98
C ALA A 239 -18.99 -16.57 -5.60
N PHE A 240 -19.52 -16.03 -4.51
CA PHE A 240 -19.32 -16.58 -3.17
C PHE A 240 -19.95 -17.96 -3.00
N GLU A 241 -21.17 -18.16 -3.50
CA GLU A 241 -21.84 -19.48 -3.48
C GLU A 241 -21.04 -20.52 -4.26
N ALA A 242 -20.55 -20.15 -5.45
CA ALA A 242 -19.69 -21.01 -6.26
C ALA A 242 -18.35 -21.35 -5.57
N TYR A 243 -17.75 -20.39 -4.87
CA TYR A 243 -16.52 -20.57 -4.13
C TYR A 243 -16.69 -21.48 -2.89
N SER A 244 -17.74 -21.23 -2.10
CA SER A 244 -17.94 -21.84 -0.79
C SER A 244 -18.77 -23.12 -0.82
N GLY A 245 -19.51 -23.37 -1.89
CA GLY A 245 -20.46 -24.48 -2.00
C GLY A 245 -21.72 -24.31 -1.14
N VAL A 246 -21.98 -23.12 -0.60
CA VAL A 246 -23.15 -22.82 0.22
C VAL A 246 -24.12 -21.92 -0.52
N THR A 247 -25.42 -22.00 -0.20
CA THR A 247 -26.45 -21.10 -0.72
C THR A 247 -26.71 -19.98 0.27
N VAL A 248 -26.75 -18.72 -0.22
CA VAL A 248 -27.08 -17.53 0.57
C VAL A 248 -28.54 -17.19 0.39
N ASN A 249 -29.38 -17.57 1.34
CA ASN A 249 -30.82 -17.28 1.29
C ASN A 249 -31.12 -15.80 1.56
N ASN A 250 -30.33 -15.14 2.39
CA ASN A 250 -30.32 -13.69 2.55
C ASN A 250 -29.01 -13.20 3.16
N ASN A 251 -28.72 -11.91 3.02
CA ASN A 251 -27.46 -11.31 3.45
C ASN A 251 -27.22 -11.33 4.98
N ASN A 252 -28.27 -11.59 5.79
CA ASN A 252 -28.12 -11.75 7.25
C ASN A 252 -27.32 -13.00 7.65
N GLN A 253 -27.18 -13.95 6.77
CA GLN A 253 -26.30 -15.09 7.00
C GLN A 253 -24.80 -14.68 6.98
N ILE A 254 -24.51 -13.51 6.42
CA ILE A 254 -23.16 -12.92 6.39
C ILE A 254 -23.03 -11.85 7.47
N ILE A 255 -23.87 -10.80 7.45
CA ILE A 255 -23.91 -9.74 8.48
C ILE A 255 -25.31 -9.76 9.09
N THR A 256 -25.42 -10.00 10.38
CA THR A 256 -26.72 -10.11 11.08
C THR A 256 -27.48 -8.78 11.08
N ARG A 257 -28.80 -8.84 11.33
CA ARG A 257 -29.68 -7.66 11.39
C ARG A 257 -29.24 -6.58 12.36
N ILE A 258 -28.46 -6.91 13.37
CA ILE A 258 -27.91 -5.96 14.33
C ILE A 258 -26.47 -5.53 13.97
N GLY A 259 -25.99 -5.86 12.76
CA GLY A 259 -24.65 -5.52 12.30
C GLY A 259 -23.53 -6.43 12.82
N GLY A 260 -23.88 -7.55 13.45
CA GLY A 260 -22.91 -8.54 13.95
C GLY A 260 -22.49 -9.57 12.90
N ILE A 261 -21.71 -10.53 13.34
CA ILE A 261 -21.17 -11.63 12.53
C ILE A 261 -22.24 -12.69 12.31
N GLY A 262 -22.55 -13.02 11.05
CA GLY A 262 -23.43 -14.11 10.66
C GLY A 262 -22.70 -15.46 10.53
N PRO A 263 -23.42 -16.57 10.38
CA PRO A 263 -22.83 -17.91 10.31
C PRO A 263 -21.89 -18.11 9.10
N LEU A 264 -22.10 -17.38 8.01
CA LEU A 264 -21.27 -17.45 6.81
C LEU A 264 -20.12 -16.41 6.78
N TYR A 265 -20.00 -15.56 7.80
CA TYR A 265 -19.10 -14.41 7.77
C TYR A 265 -17.63 -14.79 7.52
N LYS A 266 -17.09 -15.78 8.22
CA LYS A 266 -15.68 -16.16 8.05
C LYS A 266 -15.38 -16.71 6.65
N HIS A 267 -16.32 -17.45 6.04
CA HIS A 267 -16.19 -17.92 4.66
C HIS A 267 -16.29 -16.78 3.64
N TRP A 268 -17.16 -15.80 3.93
CA TRP A 268 -17.27 -14.57 3.15
C TRP A 268 -15.97 -13.75 3.18
N ILE A 269 -15.34 -13.60 4.34
CA ILE A 269 -14.07 -12.92 4.50
C ILE A 269 -12.95 -13.65 3.75
N GLU A 270 -12.90 -14.97 3.83
CA GLU A 270 -11.94 -15.79 3.08
C GLU A 270 -12.14 -15.65 1.56
N PHE A 271 -13.37 -15.76 1.07
CA PHE A 271 -13.71 -15.56 -0.33
C PHE A 271 -13.26 -14.17 -0.85
N ARG A 272 -13.58 -13.11 -0.11
CA ARG A 272 -13.20 -11.76 -0.51
C ARG A 272 -11.68 -11.58 -0.59
N SER A 273 -10.97 -12.12 0.39
CA SER A 273 -9.51 -12.08 0.38
C SER A 273 -8.93 -12.94 -0.76
N MET A 274 -9.48 -14.12 -1.00
CA MET A 274 -9.03 -14.99 -2.11
C MET A 274 -9.31 -14.35 -3.48
N THR A 275 -10.43 -13.63 -3.64
CA THR A 275 -10.74 -12.89 -4.87
C THR A 275 -9.64 -11.87 -5.19
N ILE A 276 -9.20 -11.09 -4.20
CA ILE A 276 -8.11 -10.12 -4.39
C ILE A 276 -6.77 -10.83 -4.63
N THR A 277 -6.48 -11.88 -3.89
CA THR A 277 -5.25 -12.67 -4.05
C THR A 277 -5.13 -13.27 -5.45
N ASN A 278 -6.20 -13.91 -5.94
CA ASN A 278 -6.23 -14.47 -7.28
C ASN A 278 -6.06 -13.39 -8.36
N PHE A 279 -6.67 -12.23 -8.16
CA PHE A 279 -6.54 -11.11 -9.09
C PHE A 279 -5.09 -10.58 -9.12
N ILE A 280 -4.45 -10.37 -7.97
CA ILE A 280 -3.03 -9.97 -7.90
C ILE A 280 -2.13 -11.04 -8.54
N THR A 281 -2.41 -12.32 -8.32
CA THR A 281 -1.67 -13.43 -8.96
C THR A 281 -1.77 -13.38 -10.49
N ASN A 282 -2.96 -13.10 -11.02
CA ASN A 282 -3.17 -12.94 -12.47
C ASN A 282 -2.41 -11.71 -13.01
N ILE A 283 -2.43 -10.59 -12.27
CA ILE A 283 -1.66 -9.38 -12.61
C ILE A 283 -0.16 -9.71 -12.65
N ARG A 284 0.37 -10.35 -11.59
CA ARG A 284 1.78 -10.76 -11.54
C ARG A 284 2.16 -11.63 -12.74
N SER A 285 1.36 -12.63 -13.01
CA SER A 285 1.61 -13.56 -14.14
C SER A 285 1.68 -12.81 -15.47
N LYS A 286 0.79 -11.85 -15.68
CA LYS A 286 0.77 -11.02 -16.90
C LYS A 286 1.99 -10.09 -16.97
N VAL A 287 2.28 -9.37 -15.90
CA VAL A 287 3.41 -8.42 -15.84
C VAL A 287 4.73 -9.14 -16.07
N LYS A 288 4.96 -10.26 -15.36
CA LYS A 288 6.22 -11.02 -15.48
C LYS A 288 6.38 -11.74 -16.82
N ALA A 289 5.28 -12.04 -17.52
CA ALA A 289 5.33 -12.59 -18.88
C ALA A 289 5.76 -11.54 -19.91
N ILE A 290 5.48 -10.24 -19.66
CA ILE A 290 5.87 -9.13 -20.54
C ILE A 290 7.32 -8.72 -20.25
N ASN A 291 7.61 -8.44 -18.98
CA ASN A 291 8.93 -8.05 -18.51
C ASN A 291 9.20 -8.70 -17.15
N PRO A 292 10.09 -9.71 -17.06
CA PRO A 292 10.42 -10.37 -15.80
C PRO A 292 11.02 -9.44 -14.73
N ASP A 293 11.68 -8.36 -15.17
CA ASP A 293 12.36 -7.40 -14.28
C ASP A 293 11.44 -6.28 -13.79
N LEU A 294 10.25 -6.11 -14.39
CA LEU A 294 9.26 -5.12 -13.97
C LEU A 294 8.66 -5.52 -12.61
N GLU A 295 8.91 -4.72 -11.59
CA GLU A 295 8.44 -5.01 -10.24
C GLU A 295 6.93 -4.77 -10.09
N LEU A 296 6.27 -5.62 -9.31
CA LEU A 296 4.89 -5.43 -8.91
C LEU A 296 4.86 -4.94 -7.46
N HIS A 297 4.45 -3.70 -7.28
CA HIS A 297 4.30 -3.04 -5.99
C HIS A 297 2.83 -3.05 -5.55
N LEU A 298 2.59 -2.97 -4.24
CA LEU A 298 1.26 -2.77 -3.69
C LEU A 298 1.32 -1.85 -2.48
N TRP A 299 0.41 -0.88 -2.42
CA TRP A 299 0.18 -0.10 -1.23
C TRP A 299 -1.04 -0.59 -0.45
N ALA A 300 -0.90 -0.76 0.86
CA ALA A 300 -2.03 -0.96 1.77
C ALA A 300 -1.71 -0.42 3.18
N SER A 301 -2.77 -0.13 3.95
CA SER A 301 -2.62 0.25 5.36
C SER A 301 -1.91 -0.82 6.16
N ALA A 302 -1.03 -0.39 7.06
CA ALA A 302 -0.21 -1.25 7.91
C ALA A 302 -1.01 -2.07 8.94
N ASP A 303 -2.20 -1.62 9.38
CA ASP A 303 -3.00 -2.38 10.34
C ASP A 303 -3.62 -3.64 9.72
N TRP A 304 -2.85 -4.69 9.61
CA TRP A 304 -3.28 -5.98 9.04
C TRP A 304 -4.56 -6.52 9.69
N ARG A 305 -4.77 -6.28 10.99
CA ARG A 305 -5.92 -6.80 11.74
C ARG A 305 -7.27 -6.29 11.24
N SER A 306 -7.30 -5.18 10.50
CA SER A 306 -8.49 -4.63 9.87
C SER A 306 -8.58 -4.93 8.37
N ARG A 307 -7.54 -5.50 7.74
CA ARG A 307 -7.50 -5.68 6.28
C ARG A 307 -8.45 -6.75 5.75
N TYR A 308 -8.85 -7.72 6.58
CA TYR A 308 -9.88 -8.68 6.19
C TYR A 308 -11.19 -7.99 5.76
N ILE A 309 -11.51 -6.82 6.35
CA ILE A 309 -12.71 -6.04 6.02
C ILE A 309 -12.74 -5.62 4.54
N VAL A 310 -11.59 -5.43 3.94
CA VAL A 310 -11.43 -5.01 2.54
C VAL A 310 -10.79 -6.08 1.65
N GLY A 311 -10.62 -7.29 2.16
CA GLY A 311 -10.06 -8.42 1.41
C GLY A 311 -8.58 -8.31 1.09
N GLN A 312 -7.82 -7.44 1.79
CA GLN A 312 -6.37 -7.28 1.59
C GLN A 312 -5.57 -8.07 2.63
N ASN A 313 -5.38 -9.36 2.40
CA ASN A 313 -4.46 -10.16 3.22
C ASN A 313 -3.04 -10.07 2.64
N TRP A 314 -2.35 -8.95 2.89
CA TRP A 314 -0.99 -8.72 2.40
C TRP A 314 0.10 -9.52 3.16
N ALA A 315 -0.27 -10.30 4.17
CA ALA A 315 0.67 -11.17 4.87
C ALA A 315 1.12 -12.36 4.01
N SER A 316 2.20 -13.00 4.44
CA SER A 316 2.63 -14.30 3.91
C SER A 316 1.60 -15.39 4.18
N LYS A 317 1.50 -16.38 3.30
CA LYS A 317 0.78 -17.65 3.56
C LYS A 317 1.32 -18.42 4.75
N LYS A 318 2.57 -18.13 5.19
CA LYS A 318 3.20 -18.70 6.40
C LYS A 318 2.70 -18.03 7.68
N TYR A 319 2.14 -16.82 7.60
CA TYR A 319 1.59 -16.12 8.74
C TYR A 319 0.18 -16.60 9.04
N LYS A 320 -0.01 -17.19 10.22
CA LYS A 320 -1.33 -17.62 10.70
C LYS A 320 -1.88 -16.58 11.68
N PRO A 321 -3.06 -15.99 11.40
CA PRO A 321 -3.66 -15.06 12.33
C PRO A 321 -3.96 -15.73 13.68
N THR A 322 -3.58 -15.05 14.75
CA THR A 322 -3.94 -15.46 16.12
C THR A 322 -5.19 -14.69 16.54
N GLY A 323 -6.17 -15.35 17.14
CA GLY A 323 -7.25 -14.64 17.82
C GLY A 323 -8.65 -15.12 17.48
N SER A 324 -9.31 -14.68 16.43
CA SER A 324 -10.76 -14.86 16.36
C SER A 324 -11.20 -15.95 15.38
N SER A 325 -11.56 -17.12 15.91
CA SER A 325 -12.19 -18.21 15.12
C SER A 325 -13.56 -17.84 14.52
N SER A 326 -14.13 -16.70 14.95
CA SER A 326 -15.36 -16.16 14.35
C SER A 326 -15.12 -15.34 13.09
N ILE A 327 -13.88 -14.82 12.88
CA ILE A 327 -13.51 -14.01 11.71
C ILE A 327 -12.79 -14.84 10.66
N TYR A 328 -11.88 -15.73 11.09
CA TYR A 328 -11.01 -16.48 10.20
C TYR A 328 -11.37 -17.95 10.14
N THR A 329 -11.31 -18.53 8.94
CA THR A 329 -11.29 -19.98 8.74
C THR A 329 -9.90 -20.53 9.07
N ASP A 330 -9.76 -21.85 9.22
CA ASP A 330 -8.45 -22.50 9.42
C ASP A 330 -7.51 -22.34 8.20
N SER A 331 -8.10 -22.08 7.03
CA SER A 331 -7.40 -21.87 5.75
C SER A 331 -7.16 -20.41 5.41
N TYR A 332 -7.60 -19.44 6.21
CA TYR A 332 -7.52 -18.01 5.86
C TYR A 332 -6.11 -17.54 5.49
N ASN A 333 -5.07 -18.09 6.12
CA ASN A 333 -3.69 -17.75 5.76
C ASN A 333 -3.33 -18.05 4.29
N LYS A 334 -4.03 -18.99 3.64
CA LYS A 334 -3.82 -19.29 2.21
C LYS A 334 -4.21 -18.15 1.29
N THR A 335 -5.00 -17.20 1.79
CA THR A 335 -5.36 -15.98 1.07
C THR A 335 -4.29 -14.89 1.16
N GLY A 336 -3.17 -15.15 1.84
CA GLY A 336 -2.03 -14.23 1.88
C GLY A 336 -1.39 -14.09 0.50
N PHE A 337 -0.97 -12.86 0.14
CA PHE A 337 -0.41 -12.58 -1.19
C PHE A 337 0.97 -11.92 -1.18
N ALA A 338 1.69 -11.89 -0.05
CA ALA A 338 3.04 -11.34 -0.01
C ALA A 338 3.97 -11.94 -1.09
N ASP A 339 3.85 -13.25 -1.33
CA ASP A 339 4.60 -13.97 -2.37
C ASP A 339 4.18 -13.63 -3.83
N GLN A 340 3.15 -12.80 -4.00
CA GLN A 340 2.63 -12.39 -5.30
C GLN A 340 3.00 -10.95 -5.69
N ILE A 341 3.71 -10.24 -4.84
CA ILE A 341 4.24 -8.89 -5.08
C ILE A 341 5.75 -8.87 -4.87
N ASP A 342 6.45 -7.91 -5.45
CA ASP A 342 7.89 -7.74 -5.24
C ASP A 342 8.13 -6.76 -4.10
N VAL A 343 7.29 -5.71 -3.99
CA VAL A 343 7.40 -4.66 -2.96
C VAL A 343 6.04 -4.37 -2.32
N PHE A 344 6.02 -4.37 -0.99
CA PHE A 344 4.87 -3.94 -0.20
C PHE A 344 5.15 -2.58 0.46
N SER A 345 4.42 -1.52 0.05
CA SER A 345 4.44 -0.22 0.73
C SER A 345 3.52 -0.27 1.94
N LEU A 346 4.13 -0.41 3.13
CA LEU A 346 3.46 -0.56 4.42
C LEU A 346 2.97 0.79 4.95
N GLY A 347 1.70 1.13 4.72
CA GLY A 347 1.09 2.41 5.03
C GLY A 347 0.88 2.65 6.54
N ALA A 348 1.92 3.09 7.24
CA ALA A 348 1.89 3.48 8.66
C ALA A 348 1.35 4.92 8.83
N TYR A 349 0.11 5.18 8.37
CA TYR A 349 -0.50 6.51 8.36
C TYR A 349 -1.10 6.83 9.73
N THR A 350 -0.28 7.37 10.61
CA THR A 350 -0.60 7.75 11.98
C THR A 350 0.17 9.00 12.38
N ASP A 351 -0.37 9.79 13.31
CA ASP A 351 0.25 11.01 13.87
C ASP A 351 1.27 10.72 14.99
N LYS A 352 1.39 9.46 15.41
CA LYS A 352 2.29 8.99 16.46
C LYS A 352 3.46 8.24 15.89
N ILE A 353 4.66 8.65 16.26
CA ILE A 353 5.90 8.06 15.73
C ILE A 353 6.36 6.91 16.61
N TRP A 354 6.57 7.15 17.90
CA TRP A 354 7.20 6.22 18.82
C TRP A 354 6.16 5.45 19.66
N ILE A 355 6.42 4.18 19.97
CA ILE A 355 5.57 3.37 20.87
C ILE A 355 5.40 4.07 22.23
N LYS A 356 6.43 4.79 22.72
CA LYS A 356 6.37 5.53 23.98
C LYS A 356 5.32 6.65 24.01
N GLU A 357 4.87 7.15 22.84
CA GLU A 357 3.83 8.19 22.76
C GLU A 357 2.44 7.62 23.09
N ASP A 358 2.22 6.34 22.82
CA ASP A 358 0.98 5.64 23.16
C ASP A 358 1.24 4.14 23.39
N PRO A 359 1.78 3.75 24.56
CA PRO A 359 2.18 2.37 24.84
C PRO A 359 1.03 1.35 24.80
N ASN A 360 -0.21 1.82 24.85
CA ASN A 360 -1.41 0.99 24.81
C ASN A 360 -2.02 0.86 23.40
N SER A 361 -1.47 1.57 22.44
CA SER A 361 -1.92 1.57 21.06
C SER A 361 -0.91 0.85 20.16
N VAL A 362 -1.40 0.18 19.14
CA VAL A 362 -0.55 -0.34 18.05
C VAL A 362 -0.31 0.70 16.95
N TRP A 363 -1.03 1.83 16.99
CA TRP A 363 -1.03 2.86 15.96
C TRP A 363 0.14 3.83 16.15
N THR A 364 1.35 3.33 15.92
CA THR A 364 2.58 4.13 15.85
C THR A 364 3.41 3.67 14.67
N VAL A 365 4.19 4.58 14.07
CA VAL A 365 5.10 4.23 12.97
C VAL A 365 6.07 3.16 13.40
N GLU A 366 6.69 3.32 14.58
CA GLU A 366 7.65 2.36 15.15
C GLU A 366 7.05 0.95 15.21
N ASN A 367 5.85 0.79 15.77
CA ASN A 367 5.24 -0.53 15.89
C ASN A 367 4.92 -1.16 14.52
N PHE A 368 4.46 -0.36 13.56
CA PHE A 368 4.16 -0.88 12.23
C PHE A 368 5.42 -1.37 11.51
N VAL A 369 6.50 -0.59 11.51
CA VAL A 369 7.72 -0.95 10.78
C VAL A 369 8.57 -2.01 11.49
N THR A 370 8.41 -2.22 12.82
CA THR A 370 9.18 -3.23 13.56
C THR A 370 8.42 -4.53 13.79
N THR A 371 7.08 -4.50 13.85
CA THR A 371 6.27 -5.67 14.19
C THR A 371 5.44 -6.16 13.02
N TYR A 372 4.71 -5.25 12.33
CA TYR A 372 3.80 -5.66 11.27
C TYR A 372 4.53 -5.96 9.96
N SER A 373 5.67 -5.33 9.68
CA SER A 373 6.51 -5.66 8.53
C SER A 373 6.88 -7.15 8.49
N ASP A 374 7.10 -7.78 9.65
CA ASP A 374 7.41 -9.21 9.74
C ASP A 374 6.28 -10.15 9.27
N PHE A 375 5.03 -9.67 9.12
CA PHE A 375 3.94 -10.53 8.66
C PHE A 375 4.09 -10.99 7.21
N THR A 376 4.91 -10.32 6.41
CA THR A 376 5.30 -10.79 5.06
C THR A 376 6.24 -11.98 5.10
N ARG A 377 6.90 -12.27 6.22
CA ARG A 377 7.86 -13.39 6.40
C ARG A 377 8.97 -13.41 5.35
N GLY A 378 9.36 -12.25 4.83
CA GLY A 378 10.38 -12.13 3.79
C GLY A 378 9.96 -12.64 2.41
N ASP A 379 8.66 -12.79 2.16
CA ASP A 379 8.15 -13.21 0.85
C ASP A 379 8.15 -12.05 -0.19
N CYS A 380 8.28 -10.79 0.26
CA CYS A 380 8.51 -9.59 -0.55
C CYS A 380 9.32 -8.56 0.25
N ASP A 381 9.89 -7.56 -0.44
CA ASP A 381 10.48 -6.40 0.21
C ASP A 381 9.39 -5.52 0.83
N VAL A 382 9.66 -4.96 2.01
CA VAL A 382 8.74 -4.06 2.70
C VAL A 382 9.33 -2.66 2.75
N HIS A 383 8.62 -1.68 2.17
CA HIS A 383 8.97 -0.28 2.29
C HIS A 383 8.06 0.40 3.33
N GLY A 384 8.65 0.92 4.40
CA GLY A 384 7.91 1.68 5.39
C GLY A 384 7.35 2.96 4.74
N SER A 385 6.08 3.27 5.00
CA SER A 385 5.41 4.38 4.35
C SER A 385 4.60 5.20 5.35
N PHE A 386 4.69 6.51 5.27
CA PHE A 386 3.92 7.42 6.10
C PHE A 386 3.27 8.54 5.30
N ALA A 387 2.17 9.09 5.84
CA ALA A 387 1.50 10.25 5.26
C ALA A 387 2.02 11.52 5.92
N SER A 388 2.78 12.33 5.18
CA SER A 388 3.50 13.49 5.72
C SER A 388 2.57 14.61 6.21
N TYR A 389 1.31 14.67 5.73
CA TYR A 389 0.32 15.61 6.22
C TYR A 389 0.00 15.43 7.71
N ALA A 390 0.14 14.21 8.25
CA ALA A 390 -0.17 13.92 9.65
C ALA A 390 0.73 14.68 10.64
N TYR A 391 1.88 15.16 10.16
CA TYR A 391 2.87 15.86 10.99
C TYR A 391 2.92 17.37 10.75
N GLY A 392 2.29 17.88 9.68
CA GLY A 392 2.26 19.30 9.35
C GLY A 392 3.67 19.89 9.29
N ASN A 393 3.94 20.90 10.12
CA ASN A 393 5.24 21.58 10.18
C ASN A 393 6.20 20.99 11.24
N ASP A 394 5.88 19.87 11.87
CA ASP A 394 6.72 19.21 12.87
C ASP A 394 7.89 18.48 12.21
N GLN A 395 9.00 19.19 12.06
CA GLN A 395 10.21 18.72 11.38
C GLN A 395 10.86 17.52 12.08
N GLU A 396 10.77 17.45 13.43
CA GLU A 396 11.32 16.33 14.21
C GLU A 396 10.53 15.04 13.93
N LYS A 397 9.21 15.10 13.94
CA LYS A 397 8.36 13.94 13.61
C LYS A 397 8.61 13.44 12.18
N ILE A 398 8.78 14.34 11.21
CA ILE A 398 9.11 13.96 9.82
C ILE A 398 10.45 13.20 9.79
N SER A 399 11.50 13.77 10.38
CA SER A 399 12.83 13.14 10.44
C SER A 399 12.80 11.80 11.17
N ASP A 400 12.03 11.67 12.24
CA ASP A 400 11.87 10.42 13.01
C ASP A 400 11.12 9.34 12.19
N ALA A 401 10.04 9.72 11.47
CA ALA A 401 9.31 8.78 10.61
C ALA A 401 10.20 8.23 9.48
N VAL A 402 10.96 9.10 8.80
CA VAL A 402 11.93 8.73 7.77
C VAL A 402 12.98 7.77 8.34
N TYR A 403 13.59 8.14 9.47
CA TYR A 403 14.60 7.32 10.14
C TYR A 403 14.07 5.92 10.50
N LEU A 404 12.88 5.85 11.11
CA LEU A 404 12.29 4.56 11.53
C LEU A 404 11.96 3.66 10.35
N CYS A 405 11.36 4.22 9.28
CA CYS A 405 11.07 3.47 8.08
C CYS A 405 12.36 2.89 7.46
N LEU A 406 13.34 3.74 7.16
CA LEU A 406 14.59 3.30 6.53
C LEU A 406 15.42 2.34 7.40
N LYS A 407 15.39 2.52 8.72
CA LYS A 407 16.14 1.66 9.63
C LYS A 407 15.57 0.24 9.72
N ASN A 408 14.24 0.11 9.69
CA ASN A 408 13.57 -1.14 10.07
C ASN A 408 12.95 -1.90 8.88
N THR A 409 12.93 -1.30 7.68
CA THR A 409 12.38 -1.93 6.47
C THR A 409 13.35 -1.82 5.30
N ASP A 410 12.99 -2.39 4.14
CA ASP A 410 13.85 -2.46 2.96
C ASP A 410 13.87 -1.17 2.14
N GLY A 411 12.99 -0.21 2.44
CA GLY A 411 12.89 1.08 1.76
C GLY A 411 11.96 2.05 2.47
N LEU A 412 11.75 3.20 1.84
CA LEU A 412 10.87 4.27 2.33
C LEU A 412 9.97 4.77 1.20
N MET A 413 8.69 4.99 1.49
CA MET A 413 7.80 5.78 0.64
C MET A 413 7.14 6.91 1.43
N VAL A 414 7.25 8.15 0.92
CA VAL A 414 6.63 9.35 1.49
C VAL A 414 5.37 9.72 0.70
N PHE A 415 4.22 9.72 1.35
CA PHE A 415 2.96 10.19 0.81
C PHE A 415 2.64 11.58 1.35
N ASP A 416 2.47 12.63 0.59
CA ASP A 416 2.79 12.79 -0.82
C ASP A 416 3.50 14.15 -1.04
N ILE A 417 3.94 14.42 -2.25
CA ILE A 417 4.71 15.63 -2.57
C ILE A 417 3.94 16.94 -2.28
N SER A 418 2.60 16.96 -2.42
CA SER A 418 1.80 18.16 -2.14
C SER A 418 1.93 18.60 -0.68
N HIS A 419 1.94 17.62 0.23
CA HIS A 419 2.11 17.87 1.66
C HIS A 419 3.54 18.31 2.01
N VAL A 420 4.53 17.65 1.39
CA VAL A 420 5.95 18.03 1.55
C VAL A 420 6.20 19.46 1.12
N ILE A 421 5.62 19.89 0.00
CA ILE A 421 5.71 21.27 -0.50
C ILE A 421 4.98 22.23 0.44
N ASN A 422 3.73 21.95 0.77
CA ASN A 422 2.87 22.84 1.54
C ASN A 422 3.40 23.10 2.96
N HIS A 423 4.11 22.13 3.54
CA HIS A 423 4.68 22.21 4.89
C HIS A 423 6.20 22.37 4.90
N ASN A 424 6.83 22.58 3.73
CA ASN A 424 8.29 22.72 3.58
C ASN A 424 9.10 21.66 4.33
N GLN A 425 8.82 20.38 4.07
CA GLN A 425 9.38 19.25 4.83
C GLN A 425 10.68 18.68 4.25
N TRP A 426 11.23 19.28 3.18
CA TRP A 426 12.40 18.76 2.44
C TRP A 426 13.61 18.52 3.34
N ASP A 427 13.97 19.52 4.16
CA ASP A 427 15.17 19.46 5.01
C ASP A 427 15.01 18.38 6.08
N ALA A 428 13.82 18.26 6.71
CA ALA A 428 13.53 17.23 7.70
C ALA A 428 13.60 15.81 7.12
N ILE A 429 13.12 15.63 5.88
CA ILE A 429 13.26 14.35 5.17
C ILE A 429 14.74 14.05 4.93
N GLY A 430 15.52 15.03 4.41
CA GLY A 430 16.95 14.89 4.21
C GLY A 430 17.71 14.58 5.50
N ASP A 431 17.33 15.19 6.62
CA ASP A 431 17.90 14.90 7.95
C ASP A 431 17.61 13.46 8.39
N GLY A 432 16.37 12.99 8.22
CA GLY A 432 16.00 11.61 8.52
C GLY A 432 16.80 10.59 7.70
N ILE A 433 17.01 10.84 6.40
CA ILE A 433 17.85 10.02 5.52
C ILE A 433 19.30 10.03 6.01
N ASN A 434 19.85 11.20 6.32
CA ASN A 434 21.21 11.36 6.79
C ASN A 434 21.47 10.61 8.11
N ARG A 435 20.50 10.54 9.01
CA ARG A 435 20.61 9.77 10.27
C ARG A 435 20.83 8.28 10.04
N VAL A 436 20.45 7.74 8.89
CA VAL A 436 20.66 6.34 8.54
C VAL A 436 22.01 6.13 7.84
N TYR A 437 22.40 7.03 6.92
CA TYR A 437 23.52 6.82 6.01
C TYR A 437 24.79 7.63 6.31
N LYS A 438 24.68 8.79 6.96
CA LYS A 438 25.85 9.54 7.40
C LYS A 438 26.22 9.09 8.83
N LYS A 439 27.36 8.46 8.95
CA LYS A 439 28.04 8.21 10.25
C LYS A 439 28.90 9.38 10.64
#